data_f53d5541bc7fab0b6b6f84df309dc49a
#
_entry.id   f53d5541bc7fab0b6b6f84df309dc49a
#
_cell.length_a   1.000
_cell.length_b   1.000
_cell.length_c   1.000
_cell.angle_alpha   90.00
_cell.angle_beta   90.00
_cell.angle_gamma   90.00
#
_symmetry.space_group_name_H-M   'P 1'
#
loop_
_entity.id
_entity.type
_entity.pdbx_description
1 polymer ?
#
loop_
_entity_poly.entity_id
_entity_poly.type
_entity_poly.pdbx_seq_one_letter_code
_entity_poly.pdbx_strand_id
1 'polypeptide(L)'
;MSFKELEKFVGKLKSTTSTLDKVEIIKNCNSDFIKKIIFYTYHPFKQYHVTSKNLKKRNDLSDSVTLSDFFSLLDSLSSREITGHDAIKAVNSFVSNNSEYEELIHCVIDKDLKTRTAAKLINKAWPNFIPEFSVALADNYAPKLVSWNDEWYVSRKLDGVRCIAVIDDLGNPTFYSRTGKEFYTLDVVASDIRNLKLKNQVFDGELCLVDEDGNEDFQGVMKQLKKKDHTIANPSYKIFDFLDLDEFNSKIGKRNLSQRLKHLSETLPDDSFTLSVLEQEIVQDDDHFESWISKSKENGWEGCMLRKNTAYKGKRSKDLLKCKSFYDDEYEVLSIETGAFRYVKNGSEIEEEMLSAVIIEHKGHEVRVGSGWSVEQRQEYFKNPEGIIGKLITVQYFEETKNQSGGISLRFPTIKHVYGNSRDL
;
A
#
# COMPACT_ATOMS: atom_id res chain seq x y z
N MET A 1 33.05 -11.32 -7.43
CA MET A 1 31.63 -11.13 -7.86
C MET A 1 31.21 -9.78 -7.36
N SER A 2 30.70 -8.91 -8.22
CA SER A 2 30.82 -7.49 -7.93
C SER A 2 29.57 -6.71 -8.33
N PHE A 3 29.43 -5.51 -7.78
CA PHE A 3 28.44 -4.51 -8.18
C PHE A 3 28.49 -4.20 -9.68
N LYS A 4 29.62 -4.39 -10.35
CA LYS A 4 29.75 -4.28 -11.80
C LYS A 4 28.87 -5.30 -12.57
N GLU A 5 28.71 -6.52 -12.03
CA GLU A 5 27.77 -7.49 -12.60
C GLU A 5 26.31 -7.07 -12.38
N LEU A 6 26.02 -6.51 -11.20
CA LEU A 6 24.70 -5.96 -10.88
C LEU A 6 24.35 -4.80 -11.79
N GLU A 7 25.29 -3.87 -12.03
CA GLU A 7 25.10 -2.74 -12.95
C GLU A 7 24.72 -3.22 -14.36
N LYS A 8 25.46 -4.19 -14.90
CA LYS A 8 25.16 -4.79 -16.20
C LYS A 8 23.78 -5.47 -16.23
N PHE A 9 23.44 -6.18 -15.15
CA PHE A 9 22.15 -6.85 -15.03
C PHE A 9 20.99 -5.86 -14.95
N VAL A 10 21.11 -4.81 -14.14
CA VAL A 10 20.14 -3.73 -14.01
C VAL A 10 20.00 -2.98 -15.34
N GLY A 11 21.12 -2.73 -16.05
CA GLY A 11 21.13 -2.14 -17.40
C GLY A 11 20.31 -2.96 -18.39
N LYS A 12 20.48 -4.29 -18.41
CA LYS A 12 19.66 -5.18 -19.24
C LYS A 12 18.17 -5.12 -18.90
N LEU A 13 17.82 -5.06 -17.62
CA LEU A 13 16.41 -4.93 -17.20
C LEU A 13 15.79 -3.58 -17.56
N LYS A 14 16.60 -2.51 -17.56
CA LYS A 14 16.17 -1.16 -17.97
C LYS A 14 16.04 -1.01 -19.48
N SER A 15 16.78 -1.79 -20.28
CA SER A 15 16.76 -1.69 -21.76
C SER A 15 15.48 -2.22 -22.39
N THR A 16 14.59 -2.89 -21.64
CA THR A 16 13.31 -3.38 -22.15
C THR A 16 12.16 -3.06 -21.18
N THR A 17 10.98 -2.80 -21.73
CA THR A 17 9.73 -2.68 -20.98
C THR A 17 8.89 -3.95 -21.06
N SER A 18 9.26 -4.88 -21.93
CA SER A 18 8.59 -6.17 -22.10
C SER A 18 8.71 -7.01 -20.83
N THR A 19 7.57 -7.41 -20.29
CA THR A 19 7.51 -8.31 -19.13
C THR A 19 8.14 -9.67 -19.43
N LEU A 20 7.98 -10.19 -20.66
CA LEU A 20 8.52 -11.48 -21.06
C LEU A 20 10.03 -11.44 -21.13
N ASP A 21 10.61 -10.38 -21.76
CA ASP A 21 12.05 -10.22 -21.86
C ASP A 21 12.70 -10.07 -20.49
N LYS A 22 12.07 -9.32 -19.58
CA LYS A 22 12.55 -9.19 -18.19
C LYS A 22 12.56 -10.54 -17.47
N VAL A 23 11.51 -11.36 -17.64
CA VAL A 23 11.47 -12.72 -17.07
C VAL A 23 12.61 -13.56 -17.63
N GLU A 24 12.89 -13.46 -18.93
CA GLU A 24 13.98 -14.19 -19.59
C GLU A 24 15.36 -13.73 -19.09
N ILE A 25 15.58 -12.42 -18.97
CA ILE A 25 16.82 -11.85 -18.40
C ILE A 25 17.05 -12.35 -16.97
N ILE A 26 16.00 -12.36 -16.14
CA ILE A 26 16.11 -12.85 -14.77
C ILE A 26 16.37 -14.35 -14.75
N LYS A 27 15.65 -15.14 -15.56
CA LYS A 27 15.78 -16.60 -15.62
C LYS A 27 17.18 -17.05 -16.03
N ASN A 28 17.79 -16.32 -16.96
CA ASN A 28 19.14 -16.59 -17.47
C ASN A 28 20.27 -16.04 -16.57
N CYS A 29 19.92 -15.43 -15.42
CA CYS A 29 20.91 -14.94 -14.46
C CYS A 29 21.40 -16.08 -13.56
N ASN A 30 22.68 -16.45 -13.72
CA ASN A 30 23.33 -17.52 -12.93
C ASN A 30 24.20 -16.98 -11.77
N SER A 31 24.28 -15.66 -11.58
CA SER A 31 25.08 -15.05 -10.52
C SER A 31 24.37 -15.15 -9.16
N ASP A 32 25.00 -15.86 -8.22
CA ASP A 32 24.48 -15.98 -6.84
C ASP A 32 24.49 -14.62 -6.13
N PHE A 33 25.45 -13.76 -6.44
CA PHE A 33 25.50 -12.40 -5.92
C PHE A 33 24.26 -11.61 -6.34
N ILE A 34 23.89 -11.63 -7.63
CA ILE A 34 22.70 -10.95 -8.14
C ILE A 34 21.42 -11.55 -7.54
N LYS A 35 21.34 -12.88 -7.44
CA LYS A 35 20.18 -13.54 -6.78
C LYS A 35 20.05 -13.07 -5.35
N LYS A 36 21.15 -13.02 -4.60
CA LYS A 36 21.14 -12.54 -3.21
C LYS A 36 20.75 -11.08 -3.12
N ILE A 37 21.26 -10.19 -3.99
CA ILE A 37 20.84 -8.79 -4.06
C ILE A 37 19.33 -8.68 -4.35
N ILE A 38 18.80 -9.39 -5.34
CA ILE A 38 17.36 -9.40 -5.64
C ILE A 38 16.54 -9.87 -4.44
N PHE A 39 16.98 -10.94 -3.77
CA PHE A 39 16.33 -11.43 -2.57
C PHE A 39 16.28 -10.36 -1.48
N TYR A 40 17.41 -9.73 -1.14
CA TYR A 40 17.47 -8.68 -0.12
C TYR A 40 16.68 -7.43 -0.51
N THR A 41 16.68 -7.06 -1.80
CA THR A 41 15.93 -5.90 -2.28
C THR A 41 14.41 -6.11 -2.20
N TYR A 42 13.92 -7.28 -2.62
CA TYR A 42 12.47 -7.47 -2.80
C TYR A 42 11.82 -8.33 -1.70
N HIS A 43 12.58 -8.87 -0.75
CA HIS A 43 12.04 -9.64 0.36
C HIS A 43 11.15 -8.77 1.25
N PRO A 44 9.86 -9.09 1.44
CA PRO A 44 8.91 -8.21 2.12
C PRO A 44 9.25 -7.92 3.58
N PHE A 45 9.85 -8.88 4.27
CA PHE A 45 10.15 -8.79 5.70
C PHE A 45 11.54 -8.21 6.02
N LYS A 46 12.43 -8.03 5.04
CA LYS A 46 13.71 -7.33 5.25
C LYS A 46 13.48 -5.82 5.10
N GLN A 47 13.65 -5.07 6.19
CA GLN A 47 13.50 -3.61 6.22
C GLN A 47 14.81 -2.99 6.72
N TYR A 48 15.31 -1.95 6.07
CA TYR A 48 16.62 -1.36 6.40
C TYR A 48 16.53 -0.11 7.27
N HIS A 49 15.33 0.47 7.44
CA HIS A 49 15.03 1.61 8.31
C HIS A 49 15.83 2.90 8.01
N VAL A 50 16.57 2.92 6.91
CA VAL A 50 17.24 4.08 6.32
C VAL A 50 16.78 4.23 4.87
N THR A 51 16.92 5.42 4.32
CA THR A 51 16.57 5.71 2.91
C THR A 51 17.68 6.49 2.24
N SER A 52 17.81 6.41 0.94
CA SER A 52 18.78 7.20 0.17
C SER A 52 18.64 8.69 0.43
N LYS A 53 17.41 9.18 0.64
CA LYS A 53 17.14 10.58 1.00
C LYS A 53 17.79 10.98 2.33
N ASN A 54 17.77 10.09 3.32
CA ASN A 54 18.38 10.36 4.63
C ASN A 54 19.91 10.23 4.55
N LEU A 55 20.43 9.30 3.77
CA LEU A 55 21.87 9.12 3.54
C LEU A 55 22.48 10.37 2.90
N LYS A 56 21.87 10.90 1.84
CA LYS A 56 22.32 12.11 1.13
C LYS A 56 22.28 13.40 1.96
N LYS A 57 21.42 13.46 3.00
CA LYS A 57 21.35 14.63 3.89
C LYS A 57 22.46 14.69 4.94
N ARG A 58 23.13 13.58 5.21
CA ARG A 58 24.14 13.45 6.27
C ARG A 58 25.32 12.64 5.75
N ASN A 59 26.41 13.34 5.46
CA ASN A 59 27.66 12.73 4.99
C ASN A 59 28.56 12.26 6.13
N ASP A 60 27.99 11.89 7.28
CA ASP A 60 28.76 11.40 8.41
C ASP A 60 29.32 10.02 8.09
N LEU A 61 30.64 9.84 8.20
CA LEU A 61 31.34 8.59 8.09
C LEU A 61 31.55 7.99 9.49
N SER A 62 31.56 6.66 9.59
CA SER A 62 31.87 5.97 10.84
C SER A 62 33.35 5.61 10.89
N ASP A 63 34.03 6.00 11.96
CA ASP A 63 35.41 5.59 12.23
C ASP A 63 35.51 4.14 12.80
N SER A 64 34.38 3.54 13.16
CA SER A 64 34.35 2.34 14.00
C SER A 64 33.59 1.12 13.45
N VAL A 65 32.86 1.21 12.35
CA VAL A 65 32.07 0.08 11.82
C VAL A 65 32.43 -0.15 10.36
N THR A 66 33.52 -0.87 10.14
CA THR A 66 33.89 -1.38 8.81
C THR A 66 33.20 -2.73 8.59
N LEU A 67 31.91 -2.73 8.28
CA LEU A 67 31.28 -3.92 7.75
C LEU A 67 31.72 -4.07 6.27
N SER A 68 32.69 -4.94 6.06
CA SER A 68 33.30 -5.18 4.74
C SER A 68 32.38 -5.94 3.80
N ASP A 69 31.34 -6.60 4.32
CA ASP A 69 30.35 -7.33 3.54
C ASP A 69 29.00 -6.61 3.51
N PHE A 70 28.51 -6.35 2.30
CA PHE A 70 27.25 -5.65 2.08
C PHE A 70 26.04 -6.38 2.69
N PHE A 71 26.03 -7.70 2.61
CA PHE A 71 24.90 -8.48 3.14
C PHE A 71 24.88 -8.50 4.67
N SER A 72 26.02 -8.53 5.31
CA SER A 72 26.13 -8.37 6.76
C SER A 72 25.63 -7.00 7.21
N LEU A 73 25.95 -5.94 6.47
CA LEU A 73 25.39 -4.60 6.70
C LEU A 73 23.86 -4.60 6.58
N LEU A 74 23.32 -5.20 5.51
CA LEU A 74 21.87 -5.28 5.31
C LEU A 74 21.17 -6.12 6.38
N ASP A 75 21.81 -7.18 6.88
CA ASP A 75 21.27 -8.00 7.96
C ASP A 75 21.27 -7.24 9.30
N SER A 76 22.34 -6.54 9.67
CA SER A 76 22.40 -5.70 10.88
C SER A 76 21.39 -4.54 10.84
N LEU A 77 21.12 -3.96 9.65
CA LEU A 77 20.05 -2.98 9.48
C LEU A 77 18.67 -3.61 9.66
N SER A 78 18.46 -4.78 9.05
CA SER A 78 17.16 -5.46 9.09
C SER A 78 16.80 -6.00 10.47
N SER A 79 17.78 -6.53 11.20
CA SER A 79 17.63 -6.99 12.60
C SER A 79 17.58 -5.85 13.61
N ARG A 80 17.85 -4.59 13.16
CA ARG A 80 17.92 -3.39 13.99
C ARG A 80 19.06 -3.44 15.03
N GLU A 81 20.08 -4.24 14.79
CA GLU A 81 21.31 -4.24 15.55
C GLU A 81 22.00 -2.86 15.49
N ILE A 82 21.95 -2.22 14.31
CA ILE A 82 22.35 -0.83 14.12
C ILE A 82 21.15 0.01 13.69
N THR A 83 20.98 1.20 14.30
CA THR A 83 19.81 2.08 14.06
C THR A 83 20.20 3.55 14.04
N GLY A 84 19.29 4.42 13.59
CA GLY A 84 19.42 5.86 13.68
C GLY A 84 20.67 6.41 12.97
N HIS A 85 21.48 7.20 13.70
CA HIS A 85 22.69 7.81 13.15
C HIS A 85 23.78 6.78 12.81
N ASP A 86 23.92 5.73 13.62
CA ASP A 86 24.94 4.69 13.39
C ASP A 86 24.61 3.89 12.13
N ALA A 87 23.33 3.64 11.84
CA ALA A 87 22.91 3.01 10.60
C ALA A 87 23.25 3.90 9.37
N ILE A 88 23.02 5.21 9.47
CA ILE A 88 23.38 6.17 8.40
C ILE A 88 24.91 6.18 8.17
N LYS A 89 25.69 6.27 9.25
CA LYS A 89 27.15 6.24 9.20
C LYS A 89 27.68 4.97 8.57
N ALA A 90 27.18 3.79 9.00
CA ALA A 90 27.60 2.50 8.48
C ALA A 90 27.35 2.36 6.97
N VAL A 91 26.16 2.79 6.49
CA VAL A 91 25.84 2.76 5.06
C VAL A 91 26.68 3.77 4.29
N ASN A 92 26.86 5.00 4.77
CA ASN A 92 27.70 6.00 4.11
C ASN A 92 29.17 5.59 4.04
N SER A 93 29.70 4.94 5.08
CA SER A 93 31.07 4.34 5.04
C SER A 93 31.17 3.28 3.96
N PHE A 94 30.17 2.39 3.87
CA PHE A 94 30.15 1.37 2.80
C PHE A 94 30.05 2.01 1.40
N VAL A 95 29.22 3.02 1.22
CA VAL A 95 29.08 3.80 -0.04
C VAL A 95 30.40 4.48 -0.38
N SER A 96 31.07 5.12 0.57
CA SER A 96 32.36 5.80 0.34
C SER A 96 33.43 4.85 -0.22
N ASN A 97 33.47 3.61 0.31
CA ASN A 97 34.39 2.57 -0.16
C ASN A 97 33.98 1.95 -1.51
N ASN A 98 32.77 2.24 -2.01
CA ASN A 98 32.20 1.72 -3.25
C ASN A 98 31.49 2.83 -4.04
N SER A 99 32.10 4.01 -4.10
CA SER A 99 31.46 5.24 -4.60
C SER A 99 30.99 5.15 -6.08
N GLU A 100 31.66 4.35 -6.89
CA GLU A 100 31.23 4.09 -8.29
C GLU A 100 29.86 3.38 -8.38
N TYR A 101 29.39 2.74 -7.28
CA TYR A 101 28.10 2.02 -7.22
C TYR A 101 27.11 2.64 -6.25
N GLU A 102 27.31 3.89 -5.85
CA GLU A 102 26.45 4.60 -4.89
C GLU A 102 24.97 4.48 -5.22
N GLU A 103 24.59 4.74 -6.48
CA GLU A 103 23.19 4.67 -6.90
C GLU A 103 22.60 3.25 -6.76
N LEU A 104 23.36 2.21 -7.10
CA LEU A 104 22.91 0.83 -6.96
C LEU A 104 22.75 0.43 -5.50
N ILE A 105 23.67 0.84 -4.64
CA ILE A 105 23.59 0.62 -3.19
C ILE A 105 22.33 1.32 -2.64
N HIS A 106 22.09 2.56 -3.02
CA HIS A 106 20.89 3.31 -2.65
C HIS A 106 19.61 2.63 -3.15
N CYS A 107 19.60 2.09 -4.36
CA CYS A 107 18.44 1.33 -4.88
C CYS A 107 18.15 0.08 -4.05
N VAL A 108 19.17 -0.64 -3.59
CA VAL A 108 18.99 -1.80 -2.70
C VAL A 108 18.44 -1.37 -1.34
N ILE A 109 18.99 -0.31 -0.76
CA ILE A 109 18.53 0.26 0.53
C ILE A 109 17.08 0.74 0.44
N ASP A 110 16.71 1.41 -0.66
CA ASP A 110 15.33 1.87 -0.92
C ASP A 110 14.39 0.72 -1.36
N LYS A 111 14.92 -0.51 -1.49
CA LYS A 111 14.18 -1.70 -1.88
C LYS A 111 13.55 -1.61 -3.27
N ASP A 112 14.17 -0.87 -4.18
CA ASP A 112 13.73 -0.72 -5.57
C ASP A 112 14.93 -0.50 -6.51
N LEU A 113 15.25 -1.50 -7.36
CA LEU A 113 16.29 -1.40 -8.37
C LEU A 113 15.91 -0.49 -9.56
N LYS A 114 14.74 0.15 -9.50
CA LYS A 114 14.19 1.05 -10.51
C LYS A 114 14.13 0.45 -11.93
N THR A 115 13.81 -0.85 -11.96
CA THR A 115 13.70 -1.62 -13.21
C THR A 115 12.25 -2.01 -13.54
N ARG A 116 11.27 -1.51 -12.78
CA ARG A 116 9.85 -1.95 -12.84
C ARG A 116 9.70 -3.47 -12.69
N THR A 117 10.58 -4.08 -11.92
CA THR A 117 10.47 -5.47 -11.50
C THR A 117 9.99 -5.51 -10.04
N ALA A 118 9.09 -6.42 -9.74
CA ALA A 118 8.60 -6.67 -8.40
C ALA A 118 8.58 -8.18 -8.12
N ALA A 119 8.35 -8.59 -6.87
CA ALA A 119 8.34 -9.98 -6.45
C ALA A 119 7.56 -10.92 -7.39
N LYS A 120 6.38 -10.48 -7.86
CA LYS A 120 5.55 -11.26 -8.80
C LYS A 120 6.27 -11.58 -10.12
N LEU A 121 7.05 -10.65 -10.65
CA LEU A 121 7.78 -10.86 -11.90
C LEU A 121 9.01 -11.73 -11.67
N ILE A 122 9.71 -11.52 -10.56
CA ILE A 122 10.85 -12.34 -10.14
C ILE A 122 10.40 -13.79 -9.93
N ASN A 123 9.26 -14.01 -9.27
CA ASN A 123 8.71 -15.34 -9.03
C ASN A 123 8.18 -16.04 -10.30
N LYS A 124 7.92 -15.29 -11.39
CA LYS A 124 7.69 -15.89 -12.71
C LYS A 124 8.96 -16.51 -13.30
N ALA A 125 10.12 -15.90 -13.05
CA ALA A 125 11.41 -16.39 -13.51
C ALA A 125 11.98 -17.46 -12.58
N TRP A 126 11.90 -17.24 -11.27
CA TRP A 126 12.35 -18.15 -10.21
C TRP A 126 11.19 -18.44 -9.26
N PRO A 127 10.46 -19.54 -9.46
CA PRO A 127 9.26 -19.86 -8.67
C PRO A 127 9.52 -19.85 -7.16
N ASN A 128 8.67 -19.16 -6.42
CA ASN A 128 8.74 -19.04 -4.95
C ASN A 128 10.06 -18.47 -4.40
N PHE A 129 10.83 -17.74 -5.20
CA PHE A 129 12.11 -17.18 -4.79
C PHE A 129 11.95 -16.03 -3.79
N ILE A 130 11.03 -15.12 -4.05
CA ILE A 130 10.67 -14.05 -3.12
C ILE A 130 9.41 -14.48 -2.35
N PRO A 131 9.45 -14.54 -1.02
CA PRO A 131 8.24 -14.81 -0.24
C PRO A 131 7.16 -13.76 -0.54
N GLU A 132 5.93 -14.20 -0.75
CA GLU A 132 4.79 -13.32 -0.98
C GLU A 132 3.80 -13.44 0.17
N PHE A 133 3.57 -12.33 0.87
CA PHE A 133 2.42 -12.19 1.75
C PHE A 133 1.22 -11.79 0.90
N SER A 134 0.28 -12.70 0.74
CA SER A 134 -0.85 -12.53 -0.19
C SER A 134 -2.17 -12.59 0.55
N VAL A 135 -2.97 -11.55 0.40
CA VAL A 135 -4.31 -11.41 0.98
C VAL A 135 -5.34 -11.14 -0.11
N ALA A 136 -6.61 -11.35 0.21
CA ALA A 136 -7.70 -10.94 -0.68
C ALA A 136 -7.67 -9.42 -0.89
N LEU A 137 -7.71 -9.00 -2.15
CA LEU A 137 -7.68 -7.59 -2.54
C LEU A 137 -8.89 -7.26 -3.40
N ALA A 138 -9.50 -6.11 -3.09
CA ALA A 138 -10.65 -5.62 -3.83
C ALA A 138 -10.27 -5.03 -5.18
N ASP A 139 -11.11 -5.28 -6.19
CA ASP A 139 -11.16 -4.51 -7.42
C ASP A 139 -12.14 -3.33 -7.25
N ASN A 140 -12.15 -2.39 -8.21
CA ASN A 140 -13.13 -1.32 -8.19
C ASN A 140 -14.50 -1.86 -8.64
N TYR A 141 -15.54 -1.40 -7.97
CA TYR A 141 -16.92 -1.70 -8.39
C TYR A 141 -17.19 -1.15 -9.79
N ALA A 142 -17.88 -1.97 -10.57
CA ALA A 142 -18.55 -1.53 -11.79
C ALA A 142 -19.83 -2.40 -11.94
N PRO A 143 -20.98 -1.84 -12.33
CA PRO A 143 -22.27 -2.58 -12.41
C PRO A 143 -22.16 -3.89 -13.18
N LYS A 144 -21.43 -3.90 -14.29
CA LYS A 144 -21.19 -5.09 -15.13
C LYS A 144 -20.45 -6.25 -14.44
N LEU A 145 -19.90 -6.04 -13.26
CA LEU A 145 -19.17 -7.07 -12.49
C LEU A 145 -20.06 -7.80 -11.51
N VAL A 146 -21.26 -7.31 -11.25
CA VAL A 146 -22.18 -7.83 -10.25
C VAL A 146 -23.45 -8.35 -10.93
N SER A 147 -23.93 -9.48 -10.46
CA SER A 147 -25.24 -10.01 -10.76
C SER A 147 -25.89 -10.39 -9.44
N TRP A 148 -27.08 -9.87 -9.17
CA TRP A 148 -27.81 -10.19 -7.94
C TRP A 148 -28.45 -11.58 -7.96
N ASN A 149 -28.31 -12.33 -9.05
CA ASN A 149 -28.57 -13.76 -9.06
C ASN A 149 -27.49 -14.56 -8.29
N ASP A 150 -26.32 -13.97 -8.09
CA ASP A 150 -25.27 -14.45 -7.19
C ASP A 150 -25.50 -13.86 -5.80
N GLU A 151 -25.12 -14.57 -4.76
CA GLU A 151 -25.18 -14.05 -3.39
C GLU A 151 -23.99 -13.14 -3.11
N TRP A 152 -24.27 -11.87 -2.86
CA TRP A 152 -23.31 -10.85 -2.51
C TRP A 152 -23.58 -10.26 -1.14
N TYR A 153 -22.53 -10.06 -0.36
CA TYR A 153 -22.57 -9.40 0.93
C TYR A 153 -22.07 -7.96 0.79
N VAL A 154 -22.81 -7.02 1.35
CA VAL A 154 -22.38 -5.63 1.47
C VAL A 154 -21.97 -5.34 2.91
N SER A 155 -20.95 -4.52 3.08
CA SER A 155 -20.52 -3.97 4.35
C SER A 155 -20.02 -2.54 4.19
N ARG A 156 -19.98 -1.82 5.30
CA ARG A 156 -19.25 -0.56 5.38
C ARG A 156 -17.79 -0.76 4.97
N LYS A 157 -17.24 0.16 4.19
CA LYS A 157 -15.80 0.25 3.98
C LYS A 157 -15.19 1.06 5.12
N LEU A 158 -14.47 0.38 5.99
CA LEU A 158 -13.80 0.99 7.14
C LEU A 158 -12.61 1.85 6.67
N ASP A 159 -12.38 2.95 7.34
CA ASP A 159 -11.22 3.82 7.13
C ASP A 159 -10.18 3.58 8.24
N GLY A 160 -9.55 2.45 8.18
CA GLY A 160 -8.55 1.98 9.13
C GLY A 160 -7.31 1.43 8.45
N VAL A 161 -6.60 0.57 9.15
CA VAL A 161 -5.42 -0.13 8.65
C VAL A 161 -5.68 -1.62 8.59
N ARG A 162 -5.63 -2.20 7.38
CA ARG A 162 -5.76 -3.64 7.21
C ARG A 162 -4.82 -4.38 8.15
N CYS A 163 -5.36 -5.26 8.94
CA CYS A 163 -4.65 -6.09 9.89
C CYS A 163 -5.00 -7.56 9.69
N ILE A 164 -3.97 -8.38 9.52
CA ILE A 164 -4.09 -9.83 9.43
C ILE A 164 -3.49 -10.41 10.72
N ALA A 165 -4.30 -11.03 11.56
CA ALA A 165 -3.83 -11.72 12.74
C ALA A 165 -3.64 -13.20 12.43
N VAL A 166 -2.40 -13.65 12.39
CA VAL A 166 -2.05 -15.08 12.18
C VAL A 166 -1.81 -15.71 13.55
N ILE A 167 -2.63 -16.67 13.91
CA ILE A 167 -2.57 -17.40 15.19
C ILE A 167 -1.85 -18.72 14.95
N ASP A 168 -0.75 -18.95 15.65
CA ASP A 168 0.08 -20.13 15.53
C ASP A 168 -0.53 -21.39 16.20
N ASP A 169 0.20 -22.49 16.20
CA ASP A 169 -0.18 -23.75 16.83
C ASP A 169 -0.15 -23.72 18.37
N LEU A 170 0.50 -22.70 18.93
CA LEU A 170 0.52 -22.43 20.39
C LEU A 170 -0.59 -21.47 20.82
N GLY A 171 -1.27 -20.81 19.86
CA GLY A 171 -2.32 -19.82 20.11
C GLY A 171 -1.80 -18.38 20.20
N ASN A 172 -0.55 -18.11 19.79
CA ASN A 172 0.01 -16.76 19.79
C ASN A 172 -0.33 -16.04 18.49
N PRO A 173 -0.95 -14.86 18.52
CA PRO A 173 -1.19 -14.06 17.34
C PRO A 173 0.03 -13.23 16.95
N THR A 174 0.30 -13.16 15.64
CA THR A 174 1.21 -12.19 15.02
C THR A 174 0.41 -11.36 14.04
N PHE A 175 0.61 -10.05 14.05
CA PHE A 175 -0.18 -9.10 13.26
C PHE A 175 0.59 -8.56 12.08
N TYR A 176 -0.03 -8.57 10.91
CA TYR A 176 0.59 -8.13 9.67
C TYR A 176 -0.27 -7.11 8.94
N SER A 177 0.39 -6.16 8.30
CA SER A 177 -0.25 -5.28 7.33
C SER A 177 -0.64 -6.06 6.06
N ARG A 178 -1.41 -5.43 5.18
CA ARG A 178 -1.76 -5.95 3.84
C ARG A 178 -0.55 -6.42 3.02
N THR A 179 0.63 -5.89 3.27
CA THR A 179 1.87 -6.21 2.55
C THR A 179 2.82 -7.12 3.32
N GLY A 180 2.38 -7.64 4.48
CA GLY A 180 3.18 -8.53 5.33
C GLY A 180 4.14 -7.82 6.28
N LYS A 181 4.02 -6.49 6.46
CA LYS A 181 4.78 -5.77 7.48
C LYS A 181 4.14 -6.04 8.84
N GLU A 182 4.93 -6.49 9.80
CA GLU A 182 4.48 -6.80 11.15
C GLU A 182 4.18 -5.54 11.97
N PHE A 183 3.18 -5.65 12.84
CA PHE A 183 2.78 -4.65 13.83
C PHE A 183 3.13 -5.16 15.23
N TYR A 184 3.80 -4.34 16.02
CA TYR A 184 4.28 -4.69 17.37
C TYR A 184 3.56 -3.95 18.50
N THR A 185 2.52 -3.18 18.18
CA THR A 185 1.84 -2.26 19.11
C THR A 185 0.46 -2.76 19.54
N LEU A 186 0.14 -4.04 19.33
CA LEU A 186 -1.20 -4.61 19.45
C LEU A 186 -1.32 -5.63 20.60
N ASP A 187 -0.59 -5.44 21.71
CA ASP A 187 -0.60 -6.39 22.84
C ASP A 187 -1.98 -6.58 23.47
N VAL A 188 -2.82 -5.54 23.48
CA VAL A 188 -4.20 -5.61 23.99
C VAL A 188 -5.03 -6.55 23.11
N VAL A 189 -4.98 -6.36 21.77
CA VAL A 189 -5.65 -7.26 20.82
C VAL A 189 -5.12 -8.69 20.93
N ALA A 190 -3.79 -8.83 21.10
CA ALA A 190 -3.15 -10.13 21.28
C ALA A 190 -3.67 -10.86 22.54
N SER A 191 -3.89 -10.13 23.62
CA SER A 191 -4.45 -10.69 24.84
C SER A 191 -5.86 -11.23 24.61
N ASP A 192 -6.72 -10.44 23.96
CA ASP A 192 -8.10 -10.85 23.66
C ASP A 192 -8.14 -12.09 22.74
N ILE A 193 -7.29 -12.11 21.70
CA ILE A 193 -7.19 -13.29 20.82
C ILE A 193 -6.71 -14.54 21.56
N ARG A 194 -5.71 -14.44 22.47
CA ARG A 194 -5.25 -15.59 23.26
C ARG A 194 -6.36 -16.17 24.14
N ASN A 195 -7.26 -15.33 24.65
CA ASN A 195 -8.39 -15.76 25.45
C ASN A 195 -9.38 -16.63 24.67
N LEU A 196 -9.42 -16.51 23.33
CA LEU A 196 -10.24 -17.36 22.46
C LEU A 196 -9.71 -18.80 22.34
N LYS A 197 -8.46 -19.06 22.75
CA LYS A 197 -7.78 -20.38 22.70
C LYS A 197 -7.77 -21.02 21.30
N LEU A 198 -7.76 -20.19 20.27
CA LEU A 198 -7.67 -20.61 18.87
C LEU A 198 -6.25 -21.05 18.52
N LYS A 199 -6.14 -21.94 17.52
CA LYS A 199 -4.86 -22.41 16.97
C LYS A 199 -4.96 -22.56 15.46
N ASN A 200 -3.87 -22.22 14.76
CA ASN A 200 -3.78 -22.39 13.32
C ASN A 200 -4.91 -21.67 12.57
N GLN A 201 -5.25 -20.46 12.99
CA GLN A 201 -6.33 -19.67 12.43
C GLN A 201 -5.82 -18.29 12.00
N VAL A 202 -6.57 -17.63 11.13
CA VAL A 202 -6.26 -16.29 10.64
C VAL A 202 -7.53 -15.43 10.69
N PHE A 203 -7.43 -14.30 11.39
CA PHE A 203 -8.41 -13.23 11.28
C PHE A 203 -7.94 -12.22 10.23
N ASP A 204 -8.86 -11.83 9.36
CA ASP A 204 -8.66 -10.78 8.39
C ASP A 204 -9.63 -9.63 8.70
N GLY A 205 -9.08 -8.47 9.01
CA GLY A 205 -9.88 -7.35 9.49
C GLY A 205 -9.22 -6.00 9.26
N GLU A 206 -9.85 -4.99 9.81
CA GLU A 206 -9.38 -3.60 9.81
C GLU A 206 -9.16 -3.14 11.25
N LEU A 207 -7.99 -2.60 11.52
CA LEU A 207 -7.67 -1.96 12.78
C LEU A 207 -8.07 -0.48 12.70
N CYS A 208 -8.97 -0.06 13.58
CA CYS A 208 -9.48 1.29 13.68
C CYS A 208 -9.13 1.90 15.04
N LEU A 209 -8.98 3.21 15.08
CA LEU A 209 -9.20 4.04 16.26
C LEU A 209 -10.44 4.88 16.01
N VAL A 210 -11.15 5.15 17.07
CA VAL A 210 -12.35 5.98 17.00
C VAL A 210 -12.06 7.25 17.77
N ASP A 211 -12.38 8.40 17.19
CA ASP A 211 -12.26 9.70 17.84
C ASP A 211 -13.37 9.91 18.90
N GLU A 212 -13.37 11.07 19.57
CA GLU A 212 -14.36 11.40 20.60
C GLU A 212 -15.79 11.50 20.05
N ASP A 213 -15.93 11.76 18.74
CA ASP A 213 -17.23 11.86 18.04
C ASP A 213 -17.69 10.51 17.47
N GLY A 214 -16.90 9.44 17.62
CA GLY A 214 -17.22 8.11 17.13
C GLY A 214 -16.79 7.84 15.68
N ASN A 215 -16.03 8.76 15.05
CA ASN A 215 -15.53 8.58 13.69
C ASN A 215 -14.19 7.84 13.66
N GLU A 216 -13.90 7.16 12.57
CA GLU A 216 -12.64 6.45 12.38
C GLU A 216 -11.48 7.43 12.12
N ASP A 217 -10.45 7.36 12.96
CA ASP A 217 -9.22 8.17 12.85
C ASP A 217 -8.08 7.38 12.19
N PHE A 218 -8.06 7.36 10.86
CA PHE A 218 -6.99 6.72 10.08
C PHE A 218 -5.61 7.27 10.40
N GLN A 219 -5.47 8.60 10.57
CA GLN A 219 -4.17 9.21 10.86
C GLN A 219 -3.69 8.85 12.27
N GLY A 220 -4.60 8.78 13.22
CA GLY A 220 -4.31 8.35 14.58
C GLY A 220 -3.82 6.92 14.64
N VAL A 221 -4.51 5.98 14.00
CA VAL A 221 -4.07 4.57 13.98
C VAL A 221 -2.71 4.41 13.29
N MET A 222 -2.47 5.10 12.17
CA MET A 222 -1.18 5.08 11.50
C MET A 222 -0.05 5.67 12.34
N LYS A 223 -0.32 6.72 13.11
CA LYS A 223 0.63 7.34 14.03
C LYS A 223 0.97 6.41 15.20
N GLN A 224 -0.03 5.74 15.77
CA GLN A 224 0.14 4.81 16.88
C GLN A 224 0.91 3.55 16.45
N LEU A 225 0.58 2.95 15.30
CA LEU A 225 1.27 1.78 14.76
C LEU A 225 2.76 2.00 14.44
N LYS A 226 3.18 3.25 14.19
CA LYS A 226 4.58 3.60 13.89
C LYS A 226 5.43 3.86 15.13
N LYS A 227 4.82 4.03 16.30
CA LYS A 227 5.57 4.25 17.54
C LYS A 227 6.35 3.00 17.91
N LYS A 228 7.52 3.21 18.53
CA LYS A 228 8.34 2.14 19.12
C LYS A 228 8.01 2.03 20.59
N ASP A 229 8.20 0.83 21.15
CA ASP A 229 8.03 0.57 22.58
C ASP A 229 6.70 1.14 23.13
N HIS A 230 5.61 0.85 22.38
CA HIS A 230 4.29 1.40 22.62
C HIS A 230 3.22 0.35 22.34
N THR A 231 2.19 0.34 23.16
CA THR A 231 0.98 -0.46 22.96
C THR A 231 -0.20 0.48 22.77
N ILE A 232 -1.03 0.23 21.79
CA ILE A 232 -2.27 0.98 21.57
C ILE A 232 -3.25 0.58 22.66
N ALA A 233 -3.72 1.56 23.43
CA ALA A 233 -4.58 1.30 24.60
C ALA A 233 -6.02 0.90 24.21
N ASN A 234 -6.60 1.56 23.19
CA ASN A 234 -7.99 1.39 22.78
C ASN A 234 -8.09 1.03 21.29
N PRO A 235 -7.50 -0.10 20.84
CA PRO A 235 -7.63 -0.51 19.44
C PRO A 235 -9.00 -1.15 19.22
N SER A 236 -9.64 -0.87 18.09
CA SER A 236 -10.83 -1.56 17.61
C SER A 236 -10.45 -2.41 16.40
N TYR A 237 -10.43 -3.73 16.56
CA TYR A 237 -10.15 -4.66 15.48
C TYR A 237 -11.45 -5.26 14.95
N LYS A 238 -11.91 -4.74 13.81
CA LYS A 238 -13.14 -5.14 13.14
C LYS A 238 -12.85 -6.23 12.13
N ILE A 239 -13.25 -7.46 12.43
CA ILE A 239 -12.90 -8.65 11.67
C ILE A 239 -14.01 -8.95 10.67
N PHE A 240 -13.66 -9.16 9.41
CA PHE A 240 -14.60 -9.41 8.33
C PHE A 240 -14.38 -10.73 7.58
N ASP A 241 -13.33 -11.49 7.92
CA ASP A 241 -13.10 -12.84 7.41
C ASP A 241 -12.32 -13.70 8.41
N PHE A 242 -12.54 -15.03 8.35
CA PHE A 242 -11.96 -16.00 9.26
C PHE A 242 -11.57 -17.28 8.52
N LEU A 243 -10.29 -17.60 8.56
CA LEU A 243 -9.69 -18.66 7.74
C LEU A 243 -8.91 -19.65 8.59
N ASP A 244 -8.80 -20.88 8.13
CA ASP A 244 -7.78 -21.78 8.62
C ASP A 244 -6.41 -21.33 8.09
N LEU A 245 -5.35 -21.52 8.85
CA LEU A 245 -4.00 -21.12 8.47
C LEU A 245 -3.56 -21.77 7.13
N ASP A 246 -3.97 -22.99 6.88
CA ASP A 246 -3.69 -23.68 5.62
C ASP A 246 -4.42 -23.06 4.42
N GLU A 247 -5.68 -22.60 4.59
CA GLU A 247 -6.42 -21.88 3.56
C GLU A 247 -5.75 -20.56 3.23
N PHE A 248 -5.28 -19.86 4.25
CA PHE A 248 -4.56 -18.58 4.08
C PHE A 248 -3.21 -18.79 3.36
N ASN A 249 -2.41 -19.76 3.80
CA ASN A 249 -1.10 -20.06 3.24
C ASN A 249 -1.19 -20.57 1.80
N SER A 250 -2.18 -21.40 1.48
CA SER A 250 -2.44 -21.88 0.11
C SER A 250 -3.04 -20.80 -0.79
N LYS A 251 -3.51 -19.69 -0.23
CA LYS A 251 -4.19 -18.59 -0.93
C LYS A 251 -5.54 -18.97 -1.56
N ILE A 252 -6.05 -20.14 -1.21
CA ILE A 252 -7.30 -20.72 -1.73
C ILE A 252 -8.07 -21.31 -0.56
N GLY A 253 -9.25 -20.75 -0.29
CA GLY A 253 -10.17 -21.29 0.72
C GLY A 253 -10.98 -22.47 0.20
N LYS A 254 -11.51 -23.24 1.12
CA LYS A 254 -12.45 -24.35 0.85
C LYS A 254 -13.89 -23.93 1.17
N ARG A 255 -14.06 -23.14 2.22
CA ARG A 255 -15.36 -22.65 2.68
C ARG A 255 -15.78 -21.39 1.91
N ASN A 256 -17.08 -21.27 1.62
CA ASN A 256 -17.62 -20.02 1.08
C ASN A 256 -17.70 -18.92 2.18
N LEU A 257 -18.02 -17.69 1.80
CA LEU A 257 -18.02 -16.55 2.74
C LEU A 257 -19.04 -16.75 3.87
N SER A 258 -20.26 -17.17 3.57
CA SER A 258 -21.31 -17.36 4.59
C SER A 258 -20.89 -18.37 5.68
N GLN A 259 -20.19 -19.45 5.28
CA GLN A 259 -19.67 -20.42 6.25
C GLN A 259 -18.55 -19.82 7.12
N ARG A 260 -17.69 -18.98 6.54
CA ARG A 260 -16.63 -18.31 7.30
C ARG A 260 -17.18 -17.24 8.23
N LEU A 261 -18.19 -16.46 7.80
CA LEU A 261 -18.87 -15.47 8.65
C LEU A 261 -19.64 -16.10 9.80
N LYS A 262 -20.34 -17.21 9.55
CA LYS A 262 -20.98 -17.98 10.60
C LYS A 262 -19.97 -18.45 11.64
N HIS A 263 -18.88 -19.06 11.21
CA HIS A 263 -17.83 -19.51 12.12
C HIS A 263 -17.20 -18.33 12.90
N LEU A 264 -17.01 -17.18 12.25
CA LEU A 264 -16.52 -15.96 12.90
C LEU A 264 -17.47 -15.49 14.01
N SER A 265 -18.77 -15.40 13.74
CA SER A 265 -19.77 -14.96 14.71
C SER A 265 -19.93 -15.94 15.88
N GLU A 266 -19.75 -17.25 15.65
CA GLU A 266 -19.77 -18.26 16.71
C GLU A 266 -18.48 -18.26 17.56
N THR A 267 -17.40 -17.69 17.05
CA THR A 267 -16.08 -17.68 17.70
C THR A 267 -15.85 -16.45 18.55
N LEU A 268 -16.31 -15.28 18.11
CA LEU A 268 -16.06 -14.02 18.81
C LEU A 268 -17.15 -13.78 19.87
N PRO A 269 -16.78 -13.46 21.11
CA PRO A 269 -17.74 -13.05 22.12
C PRO A 269 -18.25 -11.62 21.83
N ASP A 270 -19.52 -11.36 22.14
CA ASP A 270 -20.18 -10.08 21.92
C ASP A 270 -19.61 -8.95 22.79
N ASP A 271 -18.97 -9.29 23.90
CA ASP A 271 -18.44 -8.38 24.92
C ASP A 271 -16.91 -8.22 24.87
N SER A 272 -16.27 -8.62 23.79
CA SER A 272 -14.82 -8.40 23.64
C SER A 272 -14.48 -6.92 23.59
N PHE A 273 -13.45 -6.53 24.33
CA PHE A 273 -13.02 -5.14 24.42
C PHE A 273 -12.46 -4.60 23.10
N THR A 274 -11.70 -5.43 22.36
CA THR A 274 -11.01 -4.98 21.14
C THR A 274 -11.50 -5.64 19.87
N LEU A 275 -12.17 -6.81 19.95
CA LEU A 275 -12.57 -7.61 18.81
C LEU A 275 -14.05 -7.42 18.51
N SER A 276 -14.37 -7.21 17.25
CA SER A 276 -15.77 -7.22 16.82
C SER A 276 -15.89 -7.78 15.40
N VAL A 277 -17.03 -8.40 15.11
CA VAL A 277 -17.39 -8.81 13.76
C VAL A 277 -17.85 -7.58 12.98
N LEU A 278 -17.30 -7.33 11.80
CA LEU A 278 -17.86 -6.35 10.88
C LEU A 278 -19.17 -6.90 10.33
N GLU A 279 -20.24 -6.16 10.53
CA GLU A 279 -21.55 -6.49 9.97
C GLU A 279 -21.52 -6.54 8.45
N GLN A 280 -22.08 -7.60 7.89
CA GLN A 280 -22.18 -7.84 6.45
C GLN A 280 -23.56 -8.37 6.12
N GLU A 281 -24.28 -7.69 5.25
CA GLU A 281 -25.64 -8.05 4.84
C GLU A 281 -25.68 -8.61 3.43
N ILE A 282 -26.60 -9.55 3.17
CA ILE A 282 -26.85 -10.06 1.82
C ILE A 282 -27.60 -8.98 1.04
N VAL A 283 -27.05 -8.59 -0.12
CA VAL A 283 -27.69 -7.67 -1.04
C VAL A 283 -28.84 -8.39 -1.75
N GLN A 284 -30.01 -7.79 -1.73
CA GLN A 284 -31.22 -8.34 -2.31
C GLN A 284 -31.36 -7.97 -3.82
N ASP A 285 -31.12 -6.68 -4.13
CA ASP A 285 -31.29 -6.09 -5.44
C ASP A 285 -30.50 -4.77 -5.58
N ASP A 286 -30.66 -4.10 -6.71
CA ASP A 286 -30.02 -2.80 -6.97
C ASP A 286 -30.49 -1.73 -5.97
N ASP A 287 -31.79 -1.67 -5.64
CA ASP A 287 -32.34 -0.65 -4.73
C ASP A 287 -31.78 -0.82 -3.32
N HIS A 288 -31.65 -2.06 -2.85
CA HIS A 288 -31.00 -2.35 -1.56
C HIS A 288 -29.53 -1.90 -1.57
N PHE A 289 -28.79 -2.18 -2.65
CA PHE A 289 -27.40 -1.74 -2.76
C PHE A 289 -27.28 -0.20 -2.81
N GLU A 290 -28.12 0.49 -3.59
CA GLU A 290 -28.13 1.94 -3.64
C GLU A 290 -28.49 2.59 -2.29
N SER A 291 -29.34 1.93 -1.48
CA SER A 291 -29.59 2.37 -0.11
C SER A 291 -28.32 2.35 0.75
N TRP A 292 -27.45 1.34 0.60
CA TRP A 292 -26.16 1.27 1.26
C TRP A 292 -25.17 2.35 0.80
N ILE A 293 -25.17 2.68 -0.51
CA ILE A 293 -24.38 3.79 -1.05
C ILE A 293 -24.86 5.13 -0.47
N SER A 294 -26.16 5.34 -0.38
CA SER A 294 -26.76 6.55 0.21
C SER A 294 -26.42 6.66 1.69
N LYS A 295 -26.62 5.59 2.45
CA LYS A 295 -26.23 5.49 3.87
C LYS A 295 -24.74 5.77 4.08
N SER A 296 -23.89 5.29 3.18
CA SER A 296 -22.45 5.56 3.22
C SER A 296 -22.13 7.05 3.10
N LYS A 297 -22.81 7.76 2.20
CA LYS A 297 -22.63 9.21 2.03
C LYS A 297 -23.16 10.00 3.24
N GLU A 298 -24.36 9.66 3.71
CA GLU A 298 -24.98 10.32 4.86
C GLU A 298 -24.16 10.21 6.16
N ASN A 299 -23.51 9.06 6.35
CA ASN A 299 -22.68 8.81 7.53
C ASN A 299 -21.18 9.13 7.33
N GLY A 300 -20.78 9.70 6.19
CA GLY A 300 -19.38 10.04 5.92
C GLY A 300 -18.43 8.82 5.86
N TRP A 301 -18.93 7.63 5.50
CA TRP A 301 -18.08 6.44 5.37
C TRP A 301 -17.21 6.50 4.11
N GLU A 302 -16.06 5.83 4.11
CA GLU A 302 -15.18 5.73 2.91
C GLU A 302 -15.90 5.09 1.71
N GLY A 303 -17.03 4.43 1.94
CA GLY A 303 -17.83 3.74 0.94
C GLY A 303 -18.34 2.40 1.44
N CYS A 304 -18.58 1.51 0.50
CA CYS A 304 -19.02 0.14 0.76
C CYS A 304 -18.06 -0.90 0.17
N MET A 305 -18.10 -2.11 0.73
CA MET A 305 -17.43 -3.28 0.18
C MET A 305 -18.47 -4.32 -0.21
N LEU A 306 -18.33 -4.89 -1.40
CA LEU A 306 -19.11 -6.04 -1.85
C LEU A 306 -18.23 -7.30 -1.86
N ARG A 307 -18.72 -8.37 -1.27
CA ARG A 307 -18.06 -9.69 -1.21
C ARG A 307 -19.01 -10.76 -1.75
N LYS A 308 -18.58 -11.44 -2.82
CA LYS A 308 -19.33 -12.57 -3.36
C LYS A 308 -19.23 -13.77 -2.42
N ASN A 309 -20.32 -14.51 -2.24
CA ASN A 309 -20.33 -15.73 -1.42
C ASN A 309 -19.55 -16.88 -2.11
N THR A 310 -18.25 -16.79 -2.10
CA THR A 310 -17.33 -17.75 -2.71
C THR A 310 -16.21 -18.14 -1.75
N ALA A 311 -15.42 -19.13 -2.15
CA ALA A 311 -14.20 -19.50 -1.45
C ALA A 311 -13.17 -18.35 -1.43
N TYR A 312 -12.35 -18.29 -0.39
CA TYR A 312 -11.29 -17.29 -0.24
C TYR A 312 -10.28 -17.36 -1.39
N LYS A 313 -9.86 -16.17 -1.86
CA LYS A 313 -8.81 -16.02 -2.86
C LYS A 313 -7.79 -15.00 -2.37
N GLY A 314 -6.60 -15.45 -1.99
CA GLY A 314 -5.50 -14.62 -1.52
C GLY A 314 -4.84 -13.79 -2.64
N LYS A 315 -5.64 -13.09 -3.43
CA LYS A 315 -5.21 -12.22 -4.53
C LYS A 315 -6.28 -11.17 -4.84
N ARG A 316 -5.97 -10.24 -5.74
CA ARG A 316 -7.00 -9.37 -6.32
C ARG A 316 -7.99 -10.19 -7.14
N SER A 317 -9.26 -10.00 -6.89
CA SER A 317 -10.33 -10.68 -7.62
C SER A 317 -11.57 -9.79 -7.76
N LYS A 318 -12.42 -10.14 -8.74
CA LYS A 318 -13.72 -9.51 -8.95
C LYS A 318 -14.80 -10.01 -7.97
N ASP A 319 -14.45 -10.96 -7.10
CA ASP A 319 -15.36 -11.45 -6.05
C ASP A 319 -15.31 -10.57 -4.78
N LEU A 320 -14.40 -9.60 -4.75
CA LEU A 320 -14.28 -8.59 -3.72
C LEU A 320 -14.17 -7.22 -4.41
N LEU A 321 -15.16 -6.36 -4.20
CA LEU A 321 -15.23 -5.05 -4.86
C LEU A 321 -15.30 -3.95 -3.79
N LYS A 322 -14.73 -2.80 -4.12
CA LYS A 322 -14.83 -1.58 -3.32
C LYS A 322 -15.62 -0.51 -4.07
N CYS A 323 -16.60 0.03 -3.40
CA CYS A 323 -17.43 1.15 -3.85
C CYS A 323 -17.05 2.34 -2.99
N LYS A 324 -16.29 3.28 -3.54
CA LYS A 324 -15.89 4.50 -2.83
C LYS A 324 -16.89 5.61 -3.12
N SER A 325 -17.27 6.33 -2.07
CA SER A 325 -17.99 7.58 -2.22
C SER A 325 -16.99 8.68 -2.53
N PHE A 326 -17.24 9.45 -3.57
CA PHE A 326 -16.41 10.59 -3.94
C PHE A 326 -17.30 11.81 -4.12
N TYR A 327 -16.72 12.98 -3.86
CA TYR A 327 -17.27 14.28 -4.19
C TYR A 327 -16.58 14.80 -5.45
N ASP A 328 -17.29 15.51 -6.28
CA ASP A 328 -16.76 16.21 -7.43
C ASP A 328 -17.09 17.71 -7.26
N ASP A 329 -16.04 18.54 -7.29
CA ASP A 329 -16.18 20.00 -7.27
C ASP A 329 -15.34 20.64 -8.37
N GLU A 330 -15.70 21.87 -8.74
CA GLU A 330 -15.02 22.63 -9.77
C GLU A 330 -14.10 23.70 -9.15
N TYR A 331 -12.89 23.78 -9.67
CA TYR A 331 -11.85 24.69 -9.18
C TYR A 331 -11.13 25.37 -10.32
N GLU A 332 -10.73 26.60 -10.11
CA GLU A 332 -9.78 27.30 -10.96
C GLU A 332 -8.35 26.88 -10.63
N VAL A 333 -7.54 26.65 -11.66
CA VAL A 333 -6.12 26.36 -11.50
C VAL A 333 -5.35 27.64 -11.22
N LEU A 334 -4.74 27.75 -10.05
CA LEU A 334 -3.99 28.92 -9.64
C LEU A 334 -2.54 28.92 -10.15
N SER A 335 -1.90 27.77 -10.11
CA SER A 335 -0.51 27.57 -10.53
C SER A 335 -0.21 26.11 -10.83
N ILE A 336 0.99 25.84 -11.32
CA ILE A 336 1.48 24.49 -11.58
C ILE A 336 2.74 24.19 -10.74
N GLU A 337 2.94 22.90 -10.46
CA GLU A 337 4.21 22.35 -10.01
C GLU A 337 4.80 21.43 -11.06
N THR A 338 6.11 21.45 -11.20
CA THR A 338 6.85 20.58 -12.11
C THR A 338 7.73 19.59 -11.35
N GLY A 339 8.13 18.54 -12.00
CA GLY A 339 9.03 17.54 -11.42
C GLY A 339 9.33 16.39 -12.36
N ALA A 340 10.36 15.62 -12.02
CA ALA A 340 10.76 14.45 -12.79
C ALA A 340 9.66 13.38 -12.78
N PHE A 341 9.22 12.97 -13.94
CA PHE A 341 8.19 11.95 -14.15
C PHE A 341 8.70 10.84 -15.05
N ARG A 342 8.45 9.59 -14.66
CA ARG A 342 8.85 8.41 -15.44
C ARG A 342 7.68 7.81 -16.17
N TYR A 343 7.88 7.56 -17.45
CA TYR A 343 6.90 6.91 -18.31
C TYR A 343 7.57 6.07 -19.39
N VAL A 344 6.78 5.26 -20.11
CA VAL A 344 7.27 4.43 -21.22
C VAL A 344 6.94 5.10 -22.53
N LYS A 345 7.96 5.28 -23.40
CA LYS A 345 7.81 5.73 -24.78
C LYS A 345 8.62 4.82 -25.69
N ASN A 346 7.95 4.29 -26.72
CA ASN A 346 8.56 3.39 -27.71
C ASN A 346 9.31 2.19 -27.09
N GLY A 347 8.75 1.63 -26.01
CA GLY A 347 9.32 0.46 -25.36
C GLY A 347 10.48 0.75 -24.38
N SER A 348 10.91 2.00 -24.24
CA SER A 348 11.96 2.43 -23.32
C SER A 348 11.40 3.27 -22.18
N GLU A 349 11.99 3.16 -21.00
CA GLU A 349 11.67 4.01 -19.86
C GLU A 349 12.36 5.35 -20.02
N ILE A 350 11.60 6.43 -19.94
CA ILE A 350 12.07 7.81 -20.05
C ILE A 350 11.75 8.52 -18.74
N GLU A 351 12.67 9.34 -18.25
CA GLU A 351 12.47 10.28 -17.16
C GLU A 351 12.60 11.70 -17.72
N GLU A 352 11.54 12.49 -17.63
CA GLU A 352 11.49 13.88 -18.10
C GLU A 352 10.90 14.78 -17.03
N GLU A 353 11.32 16.05 -17.03
CA GLU A 353 10.69 17.10 -16.27
C GLU A 353 9.34 17.46 -16.93
N MET A 354 8.24 17.39 -16.16
CA MET A 354 6.92 17.73 -16.67
C MET A 354 5.98 18.18 -15.54
N LEU A 355 4.72 18.48 -15.87
CA LEU A 355 3.69 18.82 -14.88
C LEU A 355 3.60 17.71 -13.81
N SER A 356 3.88 18.07 -12.57
CA SER A 356 3.73 17.19 -11.41
C SER A 356 2.34 17.30 -10.81
N ALA A 357 1.85 18.53 -10.62
CA ALA A 357 0.53 18.82 -10.09
C ALA A 357 0.07 20.23 -10.50
N VAL A 358 -1.22 20.47 -10.35
CA VAL A 358 -1.78 21.84 -10.29
C VAL A 358 -2.10 22.20 -8.85
N ILE A 359 -2.12 23.50 -8.57
CA ILE A 359 -2.56 24.07 -7.31
C ILE A 359 -3.93 24.70 -7.52
N ILE A 360 -4.85 24.37 -6.63
CA ILE A 360 -6.20 24.96 -6.57
C ILE A 360 -6.43 25.56 -5.19
N GLU A 361 -7.45 26.41 -5.05
CA GLU A 361 -7.90 26.89 -3.74
C GLU A 361 -9.13 26.10 -3.29
N HIS A 362 -9.11 25.56 -2.09
CA HIS A 362 -10.27 24.95 -1.44
C HIS A 362 -10.46 25.54 -0.05
N LYS A 363 -11.56 26.26 0.14
CA LYS A 363 -11.91 26.93 1.41
C LYS A 363 -10.78 27.82 1.99
N GLY A 364 -10.13 28.60 1.11
CA GLY A 364 -9.03 29.50 1.50
C GLY A 364 -7.67 28.83 1.71
N HIS A 365 -7.52 27.57 1.32
CA HIS A 365 -6.27 26.81 1.42
C HIS A 365 -5.83 26.30 0.05
N GLU A 366 -4.53 26.38 -0.21
CA GLU A 366 -3.94 25.80 -1.41
C GLU A 366 -3.90 24.25 -1.31
N VAL A 367 -4.42 23.59 -2.33
CA VAL A 367 -4.46 22.14 -2.44
C VAL A 367 -3.77 21.70 -3.71
N ARG A 368 -2.88 20.72 -3.56
CA ARG A 368 -2.12 20.11 -4.64
C ARG A 368 -2.87 18.96 -5.27
N VAL A 369 -3.09 18.98 -6.60
CA VAL A 369 -3.78 17.92 -7.36
C VAL A 369 -2.85 17.37 -8.43
N GLY A 370 -2.24 16.20 -8.13
CA GLY A 370 -1.24 15.56 -8.99
C GLY A 370 -1.75 14.36 -9.79
N SER A 371 -2.94 13.84 -9.48
CA SER A 371 -3.50 12.64 -10.12
C SER A 371 -4.50 12.99 -11.22
N GLY A 372 -4.67 12.10 -12.20
CA GLY A 372 -5.66 12.23 -13.28
C GLY A 372 -5.11 12.77 -14.60
N TRP A 373 -3.86 13.17 -14.67
CA TRP A 373 -3.21 13.68 -15.87
C TRP A 373 -2.66 12.56 -16.77
N SER A 374 -2.89 12.67 -18.08
CA SER A 374 -2.17 11.84 -19.06
C SER A 374 -0.72 12.34 -19.23
N VAL A 375 0.15 11.52 -19.85
CA VAL A 375 1.52 11.92 -20.14
C VAL A 375 1.54 13.11 -21.10
N GLU A 376 0.67 13.09 -22.10
CA GLU A 376 0.53 14.15 -23.10
C GLU A 376 0.12 15.47 -22.45
N GLN A 377 -0.89 15.45 -21.56
CA GLN A 377 -1.30 16.63 -20.80
C GLN A 377 -0.19 17.18 -19.92
N ARG A 378 0.58 16.27 -19.24
CA ARG A 378 1.72 16.69 -18.44
C ARG A 378 2.80 17.38 -19.25
N GLN A 379 3.10 16.87 -20.46
CA GLN A 379 4.08 17.48 -21.36
C GLN A 379 3.56 18.79 -21.95
N GLU A 380 2.29 18.86 -22.33
CA GLU A 380 1.64 20.05 -22.88
C GLU A 380 1.66 21.22 -21.87
N TYR A 381 1.14 20.99 -20.67
CA TYR A 381 1.04 22.04 -19.66
C TYR A 381 2.38 22.38 -19.00
N PHE A 382 3.36 21.52 -19.09
CA PHE A 382 4.75 21.85 -18.74
C PHE A 382 5.35 22.87 -19.73
N LYS A 383 5.12 22.64 -21.03
CA LYS A 383 5.61 23.53 -22.12
C LYS A 383 4.83 24.84 -22.21
N ASN A 384 3.55 24.76 -21.89
CA ASN A 384 2.62 25.90 -21.97
C ASN A 384 1.76 25.97 -20.69
N PRO A 385 2.33 26.48 -19.56
CA PRO A 385 1.61 26.61 -18.31
C PRO A 385 0.35 27.47 -18.39
N GLU A 386 0.35 28.49 -19.22
CA GLU A 386 -0.82 29.38 -19.45
C GLU A 386 -1.99 28.62 -20.10
N GLY A 387 -1.73 27.48 -20.70
CA GLY A 387 -2.75 26.60 -21.23
C GLY A 387 -3.66 25.96 -20.18
N ILE A 388 -3.24 25.95 -18.90
CA ILE A 388 -4.03 25.36 -17.80
C ILE A 388 -4.27 26.36 -16.65
N ILE A 389 -3.39 27.30 -16.39
CA ILE A 389 -3.56 28.31 -15.33
C ILE A 389 -4.77 29.18 -15.68
N GLY A 390 -5.64 29.43 -14.70
CA GLY A 390 -6.89 30.16 -14.85
C GLY A 390 -8.03 29.36 -15.47
N LYS A 391 -7.80 28.09 -15.85
CA LYS A 391 -8.88 27.22 -16.35
C LYS A 391 -9.63 26.55 -15.23
N LEU A 392 -10.91 26.31 -15.47
CA LEU A 392 -11.77 25.53 -14.59
C LEU A 392 -11.52 24.04 -14.81
N ILE A 393 -11.43 23.29 -13.72
CA ILE A 393 -11.24 21.83 -13.72
C ILE A 393 -12.21 21.17 -12.76
N THR A 394 -12.70 19.97 -13.09
CA THR A 394 -13.39 19.12 -12.13
C THR A 394 -12.37 18.27 -11.38
N VAL A 395 -12.37 18.39 -10.05
CA VAL A 395 -11.57 17.55 -9.15
C VAL A 395 -12.50 16.63 -8.37
N GLN A 396 -12.27 15.34 -8.52
CA GLN A 396 -12.89 14.33 -7.68
C GLN A 396 -12.02 14.08 -6.46
N TYR A 397 -12.62 14.05 -5.28
CA TYR A 397 -11.91 13.77 -4.03
C TYR A 397 -12.78 12.93 -3.08
N PHE A 398 -12.14 12.29 -2.11
CA PHE A 398 -12.85 11.43 -1.16
C PHE A 398 -13.48 12.26 -0.03
N GLU A 399 -12.68 13.07 0.65
CA GLU A 399 -13.10 13.89 1.79
C GLU A 399 -12.17 15.08 1.98
N GLU A 400 -12.59 16.02 2.82
CA GLU A 400 -11.71 17.03 3.35
C GLU A 400 -10.81 16.43 4.44
N THR A 401 -9.56 16.85 4.51
CA THR A 401 -8.60 16.41 5.54
C THR A 401 -7.76 17.58 5.99
N LYS A 402 -7.10 17.45 7.14
CA LYS A 402 -6.13 18.44 7.61
C LYS A 402 -4.73 18.07 7.11
N ASN A 403 -4.02 19.04 6.55
CA ASN A 403 -2.61 18.87 6.18
C ASN A 403 -1.71 18.96 7.44
N GLN A 404 -0.40 18.70 7.28
CA GLN A 404 0.56 18.69 8.39
C GLN A 404 0.70 20.06 9.10
N SER A 405 0.33 21.15 8.42
CA SER A 405 0.32 22.51 8.97
C SER A 405 -1.03 22.93 9.56
N GLY A 406 -2.01 22.03 9.60
CA GLY A 406 -3.34 22.27 10.16
C GLY A 406 -4.34 22.91 9.20
N GLY A 407 -3.95 23.22 7.95
CA GLY A 407 -4.85 23.72 6.91
C GLY A 407 -5.72 22.63 6.31
N ILE A 408 -6.85 23.02 5.70
CA ILE A 408 -7.76 22.11 4.98
C ILE A 408 -7.08 21.64 3.69
N SER A 409 -7.25 20.37 3.35
CA SER A 409 -6.79 19.74 2.12
C SER A 409 -7.82 18.71 1.64
N LEU A 410 -7.62 18.16 0.45
CA LEU A 410 -8.47 17.11 -0.12
C LEU A 410 -7.76 15.76 -0.08
N ARG A 411 -8.50 14.72 0.26
CA ARG A 411 -7.98 13.34 0.27
C ARG A 411 -8.20 12.69 -1.09
N PHE A 412 -7.14 12.14 -1.68
CA PHE A 412 -7.12 11.50 -3.01
C PHE A 412 -7.65 12.39 -4.15
N PRO A 413 -7.27 13.68 -4.24
CA PRO A 413 -7.76 14.54 -5.30
C PRO A 413 -7.26 14.08 -6.66
N THR A 414 -8.18 14.00 -7.63
CA THR A 414 -7.92 13.50 -8.98
C THR A 414 -8.64 14.36 -9.99
N ILE A 415 -7.95 14.85 -11.02
CA ILE A 415 -8.56 15.57 -12.12
C ILE A 415 -9.47 14.62 -12.93
N LYS A 416 -10.68 15.07 -13.22
CA LYS A 416 -11.64 14.37 -14.06
C LYS A 416 -11.84 15.04 -15.39
N HIS A 417 -11.92 16.36 -15.38
CA HIS A 417 -12.17 17.13 -16.58
C HIS A 417 -11.42 18.47 -16.52
N VAL A 418 -11.01 18.96 -17.69
CA VAL A 418 -10.45 20.31 -17.87
C VAL A 418 -11.39 21.04 -18.83
N TYR A 419 -11.94 22.14 -18.37
CA TYR A 419 -12.80 22.97 -19.20
C TYR A 419 -11.97 24.06 -19.93
N GLY A 420 -12.59 24.77 -20.85
CA GLY A 420 -12.09 26.02 -21.39
C GLY A 420 -12.07 27.13 -20.31
N ASN A 421 -12.23 28.38 -20.76
CA ASN A 421 -12.37 29.53 -19.84
C ASN A 421 -13.76 29.62 -19.19
N SER A 422 -14.68 28.74 -19.59
CA SER A 422 -16.04 28.57 -19.05
C SER A 422 -16.47 27.12 -19.25
N ARG A 423 -17.47 26.71 -18.46
CA ARG A 423 -18.12 25.41 -18.67
C ARG A 423 -18.89 25.48 -20.01
N ASP A 424 -18.39 24.78 -21.01
CA ASP A 424 -19.14 24.55 -22.23
C ASP A 424 -20.29 23.57 -21.92
N LEU A 425 -21.51 24.07 -21.92
CA LEU A 425 -22.76 23.31 -21.72
C LEU A 425 -23.08 22.51 -22.97
#